data_5050f02edbf094e6983df6a4a15b3150
#
_entry.id   5050f02edbf094e6983df6a4a15b3150
#
_cell.length_a   1.000
_cell.length_b   1.000
_cell.length_c   1.000
_cell.angle_alpha   90.00
_cell.angle_beta   90.00
_cell.angle_gamma   90.00
#
_symmetry.space_group_name_H-M   'P 1'
#
loop_
_entity.id
_entity.type
_entity.pdbx_description
1 polymer ?
#
loop_
_entity_poly.entity_id
_entity_poly.type
_entity_poly.pdbx_seq_one_letter_code
_entity_poly.pdbx_strand_id
1 'polypeptide(L)'
;MLKVAVPNKGSLSEAALTILSEAGYASRSNTKSLTTLDKTNNVEFFFLRPKDIAIYVAGGHLDMGITGRDLAADSRADVTEVLTLGFGAATFRYAAPDTETWTIPNIAGKRVATSYPNLVRADLARRGIDATVIRLDGAVEISIKLGVADVIADVVSTGRTLRQHGLTPFGEPLINSEAIVVARTDAEITPEMMVLLRRMEGILHAHNFLMLDYNVEHHLLEQAKAITPGISGPTVSPLALDNWVAVRAMVPKPEANAIMDRLAHLAAQAILATEIRIARL
;
A
#
# COMPACT_ATOMS: atom_id res chain seq x y z
N MET A 1 21.13 9.45 13.96
CA MET A 1 20.06 10.18 13.24
C MET A 1 19.64 9.32 12.06
N LEU A 2 18.38 8.93 12.06
CA LEU A 2 17.80 8.06 11.02
C LEU A 2 17.57 8.85 9.73
N LYS A 3 17.95 8.28 8.58
CA LYS A 3 17.76 8.88 7.25
C LYS A 3 16.74 8.10 6.45
N VAL A 4 15.63 8.74 6.08
CA VAL A 4 14.48 8.07 5.46
C VAL A 4 14.13 8.73 4.12
N ALA A 5 14.07 7.94 3.05
CA ALA A 5 13.59 8.41 1.76
C ALA A 5 12.06 8.39 1.69
N VAL A 6 11.49 9.44 1.11
CA VAL A 6 10.05 9.58 0.87
C VAL A 6 9.83 9.97 -0.59
N PRO A 7 8.80 9.44 -1.27
CA PRO A 7 8.46 9.88 -2.61
C PRO A 7 8.22 11.38 -2.70
N ASN A 8 8.81 12.04 -3.70
CA ASN A 8 8.72 13.51 -3.84
C ASN A 8 7.51 13.99 -4.63
N LYS A 9 6.78 13.11 -5.31
CA LYS A 9 5.63 13.40 -6.17
C LYS A 9 4.75 12.18 -6.42
N GLY A 10 3.54 12.43 -6.94
CA GLY A 10 2.56 11.39 -7.28
C GLY A 10 1.77 10.90 -6.06
N SER A 11 0.85 9.97 -6.30
CA SER A 11 -0.06 9.42 -5.28
C SER A 11 0.68 8.78 -4.10
N LEU A 12 1.83 8.17 -4.34
CA LEU A 12 2.68 7.61 -3.27
C LEU A 12 3.21 8.69 -2.32
N SER A 13 3.49 9.92 -2.83
CA SER A 13 3.99 11.02 -2.00
C SER A 13 2.94 11.51 -1.01
N GLU A 14 1.74 11.79 -1.48
CA GLU A 14 0.66 12.36 -0.66
C GLU A 14 0.27 11.42 0.48
N ALA A 15 0.03 10.14 0.17
CA ALA A 15 -0.33 9.14 1.16
C ALA A 15 0.81 8.88 2.17
N ALA A 16 2.06 8.80 1.71
CA ALA A 16 3.21 8.63 2.60
C ALA A 16 3.38 9.79 3.57
N LEU A 17 3.23 11.04 3.09
CA LEU A 17 3.30 12.24 3.92
C LEU A 17 2.16 12.30 4.95
N THR A 18 0.96 11.87 4.58
CA THR A 18 -0.18 11.78 5.50
C THR A 18 0.13 10.81 6.64
N ILE A 19 0.55 9.59 6.33
CA ILE A 19 0.90 8.57 7.34
C ILE A 19 2.03 9.06 8.26
N LEU A 20 3.09 9.66 7.71
CA LEU A 20 4.20 10.18 8.51
C LEU A 20 3.75 11.33 9.42
N SER A 21 2.91 12.24 8.93
CA SER A 21 2.34 13.34 9.72
C SER A 21 1.46 12.82 10.87
N GLU A 22 0.58 11.87 10.59
CA GLU A 22 -0.28 11.24 11.60
C GLU A 22 0.53 10.41 12.60
N ALA A 23 1.65 9.83 12.16
CA ALA A 23 2.62 9.14 13.03
C ALA A 23 3.47 10.09 13.89
N GLY A 24 3.25 11.42 13.78
CA GLY A 24 3.87 12.45 14.60
C GLY A 24 5.25 12.91 14.10
N TYR A 25 5.55 12.72 12.81
CA TYR A 25 6.77 13.23 12.19
C TYR A 25 6.55 14.60 11.54
N ALA A 26 7.63 15.36 11.42
CA ALA A 26 7.61 16.69 10.81
C ALA A 26 7.15 16.62 9.35
N SER A 27 6.17 17.44 9.01
CA SER A 27 5.67 17.58 7.63
C SER A 27 6.67 18.36 6.77
N ARG A 28 6.66 18.08 5.46
CA ARG A 28 7.42 18.83 4.47
C ARG A 28 6.94 20.29 4.43
N SER A 29 7.80 21.23 4.80
CA SER A 29 7.45 22.64 4.90
C SER A 29 7.18 23.32 3.55
N ASN A 30 7.77 22.80 2.45
CA ASN A 30 7.61 23.32 1.10
C ASN A 30 7.80 22.18 0.10
N THR A 31 6.90 22.09 -0.92
CA THR A 31 6.96 21.08 -1.97
C THR A 31 8.28 21.07 -2.77
N LYS A 32 9.01 22.16 -2.77
CA LYS A 32 10.34 22.27 -3.41
C LYS A 32 11.50 21.81 -2.53
N SER A 33 11.29 21.67 -1.21
CA SER A 33 12.35 21.19 -0.31
C SER A 33 12.69 19.73 -0.63
N LEU A 34 14.00 19.43 -0.74
CA LEU A 34 14.48 18.07 -0.97
C LEU A 34 14.75 17.33 0.35
N THR A 35 14.83 18.04 1.47
CA THR A 35 15.02 17.45 2.80
C THR A 35 14.15 18.14 3.85
N THR A 36 13.86 17.42 4.94
CA THR A 36 13.26 17.96 6.15
C THR A 36 13.87 17.27 7.36
N LEU A 37 14.43 18.08 8.27
CA LEU A 37 14.99 17.58 9.53
C LEU A 37 13.94 17.65 10.64
N ASP A 38 13.57 16.50 11.16
CA ASP A 38 12.77 16.35 12.38
C ASP A 38 13.69 16.20 13.60
N LYS A 39 14.00 17.32 14.24
CA LYS A 39 14.87 17.35 15.42
C LYS A 39 14.27 16.61 16.61
N THR A 40 12.96 16.64 16.76
CA THR A 40 12.25 16.02 17.87
C THR A 40 12.35 14.50 17.83
N ASN A 41 12.24 13.93 16.64
CA ASN A 41 12.30 12.48 16.43
C ASN A 41 13.70 12.00 16.00
N ASN A 42 14.66 12.89 15.80
CA ASN A 42 16.02 12.60 15.34
C ASN A 42 16.04 11.87 13.98
N VAL A 43 15.19 12.33 13.04
CA VAL A 43 15.02 11.76 11.70
C VAL A 43 15.22 12.85 10.64
N GLU A 44 15.94 12.53 9.57
CA GLU A 44 16.04 13.38 8.38
C GLU A 44 15.33 12.70 7.20
N PHE A 45 14.33 13.37 6.64
CA PHE A 45 13.58 12.90 5.48
C PHE A 45 14.16 13.46 4.20
N PHE A 46 14.33 12.58 3.18
CA PHE A 46 14.85 12.90 1.85
C PHE A 46 13.75 12.66 0.81
N PHE A 47 13.34 13.69 0.07
CA PHE A 47 12.28 13.61 -0.93
C PHE A 47 12.87 13.31 -2.30
N LEU A 48 12.74 12.06 -2.73
CA LEU A 48 13.38 11.52 -3.92
C LEU A 48 12.35 10.99 -4.93
N ARG A 49 12.80 10.74 -6.16
CA ARG A 49 11.96 10.02 -7.12
C ARG A 49 11.73 8.58 -6.63
N PRO A 50 10.49 8.08 -6.63
CA PRO A 50 10.18 6.73 -6.13
C PRO A 50 11.10 5.62 -6.67
N LYS A 51 11.44 5.68 -7.97
CA LYS A 51 12.30 4.69 -8.63
C LYS A 51 13.77 4.70 -8.17
N ASP A 52 14.24 5.79 -7.57
CA ASP A 52 15.64 5.92 -7.14
C ASP A 52 15.82 5.50 -5.68
N ILE A 53 14.73 5.43 -4.91
CA ILE A 53 14.75 5.21 -3.45
C ILE A 53 15.43 3.90 -3.08
N ALA A 54 15.04 2.79 -3.70
CA ALA A 54 15.62 1.48 -3.40
C ALA A 54 17.14 1.44 -3.65
N ILE A 55 17.61 2.18 -4.67
CA ILE A 55 19.05 2.27 -5.00
C ILE A 55 19.83 2.97 -3.88
N TYR A 56 19.30 4.10 -3.36
CA TYR A 56 19.95 4.83 -2.26
C TYR A 56 19.97 4.03 -0.96
N VAL A 57 18.90 3.29 -0.69
CA VAL A 57 18.81 2.41 0.49
C VAL A 57 19.81 1.25 0.36
N ALA A 58 19.82 0.55 -0.77
CA ALA A 58 20.77 -0.55 -1.02
C ALA A 58 22.24 -0.09 -0.95
N GLY A 59 22.53 1.12 -1.42
CA GLY A 59 23.87 1.73 -1.33
C GLY A 59 24.28 2.17 0.07
N GLY A 60 23.43 2.02 1.09
CA GLY A 60 23.70 2.42 2.47
C GLY A 60 23.75 3.93 2.71
N HIS A 61 23.28 4.73 1.75
CA HIS A 61 23.20 6.20 1.88
C HIS A 61 22.00 6.64 2.73
N LEU A 62 20.96 5.82 2.74
CA LEU A 62 19.73 5.98 3.51
C LEU A 62 19.41 4.68 4.24
N ASP A 63 18.86 4.80 5.44
CA ASP A 63 18.56 3.65 6.29
C ASP A 63 17.29 2.91 5.82
N MET A 64 16.29 3.69 5.41
CA MET A 64 14.98 3.18 4.96
C MET A 64 14.42 4.05 3.85
N GLY A 65 13.41 3.52 3.13
CA GLY A 65 12.72 4.31 2.11
C GLY A 65 11.32 3.81 1.82
N ILE A 66 10.42 4.73 1.49
CA ILE A 66 9.06 4.42 1.04
C ILE A 66 9.06 4.44 -0.49
N THR A 67 8.61 3.33 -1.12
CA THR A 67 8.53 3.23 -2.59
C THR A 67 7.43 2.26 -3.00
N GLY A 68 7.23 2.02 -4.31
CA GLY A 68 6.38 0.95 -4.83
C GLY A 68 7.12 -0.39 -4.88
N ARG A 69 6.44 -1.50 -4.58
CA ARG A 69 7.00 -2.86 -4.68
C ARG A 69 7.51 -3.16 -6.10
N ASP A 70 6.80 -2.72 -7.12
CA ASP A 70 7.17 -2.80 -8.53
C ASP A 70 8.45 -2.02 -8.84
N LEU A 71 8.59 -0.81 -8.28
CA LEU A 71 9.76 0.04 -8.45
C LEU A 71 11.00 -0.55 -7.76
N ALA A 72 10.82 -1.09 -6.55
CA ALA A 72 11.89 -1.80 -5.85
C ALA A 72 12.34 -3.04 -6.65
N ALA A 73 11.39 -3.83 -7.17
CA ALA A 73 11.69 -5.00 -7.99
C ALA A 73 12.40 -4.64 -9.31
N ASP A 74 11.96 -3.58 -10.00
CA ASP A 74 12.61 -3.13 -11.24
C ASP A 74 14.03 -2.58 -10.99
N SER A 75 14.27 -1.97 -9.83
CA SER A 75 15.59 -1.41 -9.50
C SER A 75 16.68 -2.48 -9.39
N ARG A 76 16.34 -3.75 -9.11
CA ARG A 76 17.26 -4.83 -8.76
C ARG A 76 18.18 -4.50 -7.57
N ALA A 77 17.78 -3.56 -6.75
CA ALA A 77 18.52 -3.17 -5.56
C ALA A 77 18.36 -4.21 -4.44
N ASP A 78 19.41 -4.42 -3.68
CA ASP A 78 19.44 -5.35 -2.53
C ASP A 78 18.70 -4.75 -1.33
N VAL A 79 17.38 -4.78 -1.39
CA VAL A 79 16.48 -4.29 -0.35
C VAL A 79 15.44 -5.32 0.03
N THR A 80 15.04 -5.30 1.29
CA THR A 80 13.95 -6.11 1.83
C THR A 80 12.78 -5.22 2.20
N GLU A 81 11.57 -5.67 1.87
CA GLU A 81 10.32 -5.06 2.34
C GLU A 81 10.17 -5.33 3.84
N VAL A 82 10.06 -4.25 4.63
CA VAL A 82 9.94 -4.31 6.10
C VAL A 82 8.57 -3.86 6.61
N LEU A 83 7.78 -3.20 5.77
CA LEU A 83 6.38 -2.84 6.08
C LEU A 83 5.59 -2.59 4.79
N THR A 84 4.39 -3.16 4.73
CA THR A 84 3.39 -2.89 3.71
C THR A 84 2.51 -1.73 4.14
N LEU A 85 2.23 -0.76 3.26
CA LEU A 85 1.54 0.47 3.64
C LEU A 85 0.05 0.50 3.28
N GLY A 86 -0.45 -0.49 2.53
CA GLY A 86 -1.88 -0.65 2.23
C GLY A 86 -2.47 0.42 1.29
N PHE A 87 -1.65 1.21 0.60
CA PHE A 87 -2.10 2.16 -0.41
C PHE A 87 -1.30 2.05 -1.71
N GLY A 88 -1.80 2.68 -2.77
CA GLY A 88 -1.15 2.62 -4.09
C GLY A 88 -1.22 1.25 -4.74
N ALA A 89 -2.21 0.42 -4.36
CA ALA A 89 -2.40 -0.92 -4.90
C ALA A 89 -2.59 -0.88 -6.42
N ALA A 90 -1.82 -1.67 -7.14
CA ALA A 90 -1.87 -1.81 -8.58
C ALA A 90 -1.32 -3.18 -9.00
N THR A 91 -1.58 -3.58 -10.23
CA THR A 91 -0.96 -4.76 -10.83
C THR A 91 -0.05 -4.32 -11.97
N PHE A 92 1.11 -4.94 -12.10
CA PHE A 92 1.96 -4.75 -13.27
C PHE A 92 1.63 -5.85 -14.29
N ARG A 93 1.20 -5.47 -15.50
CA ARG A 93 0.64 -6.40 -16.48
C ARG A 93 1.11 -6.11 -17.89
N TYR A 94 1.11 -7.15 -18.72
CA TYR A 94 1.14 -6.98 -20.17
C TYR A 94 -0.21 -6.48 -20.68
N ALA A 95 -0.19 -5.62 -21.69
CA ALA A 95 -1.37 -5.19 -22.44
C ALA A 95 -1.05 -5.03 -23.93
N ALA A 96 -2.04 -5.28 -24.77
CA ALA A 96 -1.91 -5.25 -26.21
C ALA A 96 -3.23 -4.77 -26.86
N PRO A 97 -3.26 -4.48 -28.18
CA PRO A 97 -4.48 -4.07 -28.87
C PRO A 97 -5.64 -5.05 -28.65
N ASP A 98 -6.82 -4.52 -28.37
CA ASP A 98 -8.06 -5.28 -28.12
C ASP A 98 -8.67 -5.86 -29.41
N THR A 99 -8.09 -5.56 -30.56
CA THR A 99 -8.47 -6.09 -31.87
C THR A 99 -8.07 -7.56 -32.09
N GLU A 100 -7.20 -8.10 -31.22
CA GLU A 100 -6.69 -9.46 -31.31
C GLU A 100 -6.72 -10.13 -29.90
N THR A 101 -6.78 -11.46 -29.89
CA THR A 101 -6.66 -12.23 -28.64
C THR A 101 -5.18 -12.50 -28.35
N TRP A 102 -4.70 -11.97 -27.23
CA TRP A 102 -3.33 -12.12 -26.79
C TRP A 102 -3.19 -13.11 -25.63
N THR A 103 -2.15 -13.92 -25.70
CA THR A 103 -1.70 -14.81 -24.61
C THR A 103 -0.22 -14.59 -24.35
N ILE A 104 0.28 -15.04 -23.23
CA ILE A 104 1.70 -14.86 -22.88
C ILE A 104 2.66 -15.43 -23.95
N PRO A 105 2.43 -16.63 -24.53
CA PRO A 105 3.29 -17.13 -25.61
C PRO A 105 3.34 -16.25 -26.86
N ASN A 106 2.30 -15.46 -27.14
CA ASN A 106 2.28 -14.56 -28.32
C ASN A 106 3.29 -13.41 -28.21
N ILE A 107 3.90 -13.19 -27.05
CA ILE A 107 4.95 -12.19 -26.84
C ILE A 107 6.26 -12.58 -27.53
N ALA A 108 6.46 -13.87 -27.84
CA ALA A 108 7.67 -14.35 -28.52
C ALA A 108 7.93 -13.61 -29.83
N GLY A 109 9.13 -13.09 -30.01
CA GLY A 109 9.56 -12.32 -31.18
C GLY A 109 8.96 -10.90 -31.28
N LYS A 110 8.20 -10.44 -30.29
CA LYS A 110 7.56 -9.12 -30.25
C LYS A 110 8.41 -8.07 -29.54
N ARG A 111 8.05 -6.80 -29.76
CA ARG A 111 8.63 -5.65 -29.09
C ARG A 111 7.73 -5.27 -27.91
N VAL A 112 8.27 -5.27 -26.71
CA VAL A 112 7.55 -4.93 -25.46
C VAL A 112 8.06 -3.59 -24.95
N ALA A 113 7.23 -2.54 -24.97
CA ALA A 113 7.57 -1.25 -24.38
C ALA A 113 7.17 -1.19 -22.92
N THR A 114 8.05 -0.60 -22.08
CA THR A 114 7.83 -0.48 -20.63
C THR A 114 8.71 0.59 -19.99
N SER A 115 8.25 1.15 -18.87
CA SER A 115 9.08 1.95 -17.96
C SER A 115 9.82 1.11 -16.92
N TYR A 116 9.58 -0.22 -16.88
CA TYR A 116 10.14 -1.19 -15.94
C TYR A 116 10.89 -2.32 -16.69
N PRO A 117 12.00 -2.00 -17.36
CA PRO A 117 12.65 -2.93 -18.28
C PRO A 117 13.25 -4.16 -17.57
N ASN A 118 13.70 -4.01 -16.33
CA ASN A 118 14.32 -5.13 -15.61
C ASN A 118 13.28 -6.13 -15.11
N LEU A 119 12.12 -5.63 -14.64
CA LEU A 119 11.00 -6.46 -14.23
C LEU A 119 10.48 -7.30 -15.40
N VAL A 120 10.32 -6.67 -16.58
CA VAL A 120 9.88 -7.35 -17.81
C VAL A 120 10.91 -8.38 -18.28
N ARG A 121 12.20 -8.03 -18.33
CA ARG A 121 13.26 -8.97 -18.73
C ARG A 121 13.32 -10.19 -17.80
N ALA A 122 13.15 -9.97 -16.49
CA ALA A 122 13.15 -11.07 -15.53
C ALA A 122 11.95 -12.00 -15.74
N ASP A 123 10.74 -11.47 -16.00
CA ASP A 123 9.56 -12.28 -16.27
C ASP A 123 9.68 -13.07 -17.57
N LEU A 124 10.13 -12.43 -18.68
CA LEU A 124 10.36 -13.08 -19.96
C LEU A 124 11.40 -14.20 -19.86
N ALA A 125 12.51 -13.95 -19.16
CA ALA A 125 13.57 -14.96 -18.94
C ALA A 125 13.03 -16.14 -18.13
N ARG A 126 12.28 -15.92 -17.06
CA ARG A 126 11.65 -16.97 -16.24
C ARG A 126 10.70 -17.84 -17.05
N ARG A 127 10.02 -17.26 -18.04
CA ARG A 127 9.08 -17.95 -18.94
C ARG A 127 9.76 -18.58 -20.17
N GLY A 128 11.04 -18.33 -20.40
CA GLY A 128 11.76 -18.78 -21.59
C GLY A 128 11.27 -18.10 -22.89
N ILE A 129 10.77 -16.88 -22.80
CA ILE A 129 10.24 -16.12 -23.95
C ILE A 129 11.31 -15.14 -24.43
N ASP A 130 11.68 -15.26 -25.71
CA ASP A 130 12.55 -14.27 -26.37
C ASP A 130 11.70 -13.14 -26.95
N ALA A 131 11.92 -11.91 -26.48
CA ALA A 131 11.25 -10.69 -26.93
C ALA A 131 12.15 -9.47 -26.75
N THR A 132 11.96 -8.45 -27.58
CA THR A 132 12.74 -7.21 -27.50
C THR A 132 12.10 -6.25 -26.51
N VAL A 133 12.79 -5.93 -25.40
CA VAL A 133 12.32 -4.97 -24.40
C VAL A 133 12.79 -3.57 -24.75
N ILE A 134 11.84 -2.66 -24.99
CA ILE A 134 12.08 -1.25 -25.31
C ILE A 134 11.77 -0.42 -24.05
N ARG A 135 12.81 0.25 -23.53
CA ARG A 135 12.65 1.16 -22.40
C ARG A 135 12.06 2.50 -22.82
N LEU A 136 10.97 2.91 -22.18
CA LEU A 136 10.39 4.25 -22.28
C LEU A 136 10.24 4.84 -20.87
N ASP A 137 10.40 6.15 -20.73
CA ASP A 137 10.31 6.84 -19.41
C ASP A 137 8.91 7.46 -19.16
N GLY A 138 7.88 7.05 -19.93
CA GLY A 138 6.48 7.48 -19.79
C GLY A 138 5.72 7.34 -21.09
N ALA A 139 4.40 7.57 -21.04
CA ALA A 139 3.48 7.47 -22.19
C ALA A 139 3.65 6.14 -22.97
N VAL A 140 3.83 5.05 -22.24
CA VAL A 140 4.13 3.71 -22.79
C VAL A 140 3.00 3.24 -23.72
N GLU A 141 1.75 3.56 -23.38
CA GLU A 141 0.54 3.20 -24.11
C GLU A 141 0.49 3.77 -25.55
N ILE A 142 1.17 4.89 -25.79
CA ILE A 142 1.21 5.50 -27.14
C ILE A 142 2.19 4.77 -28.07
N SER A 143 3.13 4.02 -27.53
CA SER A 143 4.18 3.33 -28.31
C SER A 143 3.64 2.37 -29.36
N ILE A 144 2.52 1.71 -29.08
CA ILE A 144 1.84 0.81 -30.03
C ILE A 144 1.29 1.61 -31.22
N LYS A 145 0.60 2.71 -30.96
CA LYS A 145 0.05 3.58 -32.01
C LYS A 145 1.14 4.18 -32.90
N LEU A 146 2.32 4.42 -32.35
CA LEU A 146 3.49 4.91 -33.10
C LEU A 146 4.27 3.80 -33.82
N GLY A 147 3.84 2.54 -33.69
CA GLY A 147 4.55 1.40 -34.28
C GLY A 147 5.91 1.09 -33.66
N VAL A 148 6.20 1.63 -32.45
CA VAL A 148 7.43 1.39 -31.71
C VAL A 148 7.40 0.00 -31.06
N ALA A 149 6.26 -0.40 -30.50
CA ALA A 149 6.07 -1.68 -29.82
C ALA A 149 4.80 -2.39 -30.30
N ASP A 150 4.75 -3.68 -30.04
CA ASP A 150 3.61 -4.55 -30.35
C ASP A 150 2.79 -4.83 -29.08
N VAL A 151 3.45 -4.84 -27.93
CA VAL A 151 2.92 -5.09 -26.59
C VAL A 151 3.50 -4.04 -25.65
N ILE A 152 2.76 -3.70 -24.61
CA ILE A 152 3.29 -2.91 -23.49
C ILE A 152 3.26 -3.72 -22.20
N ALA A 153 4.10 -3.33 -21.25
CA ALA A 153 4.00 -3.79 -19.86
C ALA A 153 4.05 -2.57 -18.93
N ASP A 154 3.00 -2.37 -18.17
CA ASP A 154 2.86 -1.18 -17.31
C ASP A 154 2.01 -1.43 -16.06
N VAL A 155 2.01 -0.45 -15.17
CA VAL A 155 1.21 -0.43 -13.95
C VAL A 155 -0.26 -0.20 -14.29
N VAL A 156 -1.12 -1.09 -13.84
CA VAL A 156 -2.56 -1.06 -14.06
C VAL A 156 -3.28 -1.01 -12.72
N SER A 157 -3.90 0.11 -12.39
CA SER A 157 -4.81 0.22 -11.24
C SER A 157 -6.26 -0.04 -11.67
N THR A 158 -6.87 0.87 -12.41
CA THR A 158 -8.25 0.74 -12.91
C THR A 158 -8.36 0.28 -14.36
N GLY A 159 -7.27 0.28 -15.09
CA GLY A 159 -7.20 -0.01 -16.54
C GLY A 159 -7.87 1.04 -17.42
N ARG A 160 -8.29 2.19 -16.87
CA ARG A 160 -8.98 3.24 -17.65
C ARG A 160 -8.11 3.79 -18.77
N THR A 161 -6.85 4.10 -18.49
CA THR A 161 -5.90 4.61 -19.49
C THR A 161 -5.70 3.62 -20.63
N LEU A 162 -5.52 2.34 -20.33
CA LEU A 162 -5.38 1.29 -21.35
C LEU A 162 -6.59 1.26 -22.27
N ARG A 163 -7.80 1.20 -21.72
CA ARG A 163 -9.04 1.18 -22.53
C ARG A 163 -9.20 2.41 -23.40
N GLN A 164 -8.78 3.59 -22.96
CA GLN A 164 -8.80 4.82 -23.76
C GLN A 164 -7.91 4.75 -25.00
N HIS A 165 -6.89 3.89 -24.96
CA HIS A 165 -5.97 3.66 -26.08
C HIS A 165 -6.25 2.34 -26.85
N GLY A 166 -7.41 1.69 -26.61
CA GLY A 166 -7.78 0.42 -27.26
C GLY A 166 -6.89 -0.74 -26.86
N LEU A 167 -6.39 -0.73 -25.61
CA LEU A 167 -5.52 -1.77 -25.09
C LEU A 167 -6.23 -2.57 -23.99
N THR A 168 -6.03 -3.88 -24.02
CA THR A 168 -6.56 -4.81 -23.01
C THR A 168 -5.43 -5.55 -22.29
N PRO A 169 -5.43 -5.60 -20.95
CA PRO A 169 -4.50 -6.42 -20.21
C PRO A 169 -4.75 -7.91 -20.47
N PHE A 170 -3.67 -8.69 -20.56
CA PHE A 170 -3.77 -10.13 -20.73
C PHE A 170 -2.79 -10.88 -19.82
N GLY A 171 -3.03 -12.16 -19.63
CA GLY A 171 -2.24 -13.02 -18.73
C GLY A 171 -2.38 -12.63 -17.25
N GLU A 172 -1.67 -13.36 -16.40
CA GLU A 172 -1.57 -13.04 -14.98
C GLU A 172 -0.66 -11.83 -14.73
N PRO A 173 -0.88 -11.07 -13.64
CA PRO A 173 0.02 -10.00 -13.26
C PRO A 173 1.45 -10.49 -13.09
N LEU A 174 2.43 -9.70 -13.54
CA LEU A 174 3.84 -9.97 -13.29
C LEU A 174 4.16 -9.74 -11.80
N ILE A 175 3.54 -8.73 -11.21
CA ILE A 175 3.63 -8.41 -9.78
C ILE A 175 2.36 -7.68 -9.32
N ASN A 176 1.94 -7.96 -8.08
CA ASN A 176 0.98 -7.15 -7.35
C ASN A 176 1.77 -6.11 -6.54
N SER A 177 1.57 -4.85 -6.86
CA SER A 177 2.30 -3.73 -6.26
C SER A 177 1.43 -2.91 -5.34
N GLU A 178 2.07 -2.34 -4.35
CA GLU A 178 1.56 -1.32 -3.44
C GLU A 178 2.74 -0.55 -2.84
N ALA A 179 2.46 0.49 -2.08
CA ALA A 179 3.47 1.21 -1.33
C ALA A 179 4.05 0.34 -0.21
N ILE A 180 5.37 0.32 -0.11
CA ILE A 180 6.13 -0.43 0.88
C ILE A 180 7.22 0.43 1.51
N VAL A 181 7.64 0.06 2.71
CA VAL A 181 8.90 0.53 3.31
C VAL A 181 9.96 -0.51 3.04
N VAL A 182 11.11 -0.08 2.53
CA VAL A 182 12.27 -0.94 2.29
C VAL A 182 13.44 -0.55 3.18
N ALA A 183 14.21 -1.54 3.58
CA ALA A 183 15.53 -1.41 4.20
C ALA A 183 16.54 -2.24 3.40
N ARG A 184 17.85 -2.06 3.65
CA ARG A 184 18.88 -2.89 3.02
C ARG A 184 18.76 -4.33 3.53
N THR A 185 18.89 -5.31 2.64
CA THR A 185 18.64 -6.74 2.94
C THR A 185 19.51 -7.29 4.08
N ASP A 186 20.75 -6.85 4.17
CA ASP A 186 21.73 -7.30 5.17
C ASP A 186 21.81 -6.38 6.40
N ALA A 187 21.00 -5.32 6.47
CA ALA A 187 21.01 -4.39 7.58
C ALA A 187 20.17 -4.90 8.75
N GLU A 188 20.72 -4.78 9.95
CA GLU A 188 19.95 -4.97 11.17
C GLU A 188 18.96 -3.82 11.36
N ILE A 189 17.73 -4.15 11.73
CA ILE A 189 16.69 -3.15 12.03
C ILE A 189 17.01 -2.54 13.39
N THR A 190 17.47 -1.28 13.39
CA THR A 190 17.84 -0.57 14.61
C THR A 190 16.61 -0.21 15.46
N PRO A 191 16.77 0.10 16.76
CA PRO A 191 15.67 0.58 17.59
C PRO A 191 14.95 1.81 17.02
N GLU A 192 15.67 2.73 16.41
CA GLU A 192 15.10 3.94 15.78
C GLU A 192 14.25 3.60 14.55
N MET A 193 14.71 2.68 13.70
CA MET A 193 13.94 2.14 12.58
C MET A 193 12.68 1.45 13.08
N MET A 194 12.78 0.63 14.12
CA MET A 194 11.63 -0.05 14.71
C MET A 194 10.59 0.93 15.27
N VAL A 195 11.01 2.04 15.87
CA VAL A 195 10.09 3.09 16.36
C VAL A 195 9.32 3.69 15.19
N LEU A 196 9.99 4.01 14.07
CA LEU A 196 9.32 4.55 12.88
C LEU A 196 8.32 3.54 12.31
N LEU A 197 8.72 2.29 12.11
CA LEU A 197 7.85 1.22 11.58
C LEU A 197 6.60 1.04 12.46
N ARG A 198 6.77 0.90 13.78
CA ARG A 198 5.64 0.73 14.73
C ARG A 198 4.69 1.92 14.75
N ARG A 199 5.21 3.14 14.58
CA ARG A 199 4.35 4.33 14.50
C ARG A 199 3.53 4.34 13.21
N MET A 200 4.13 4.03 12.07
CA MET A 200 3.42 3.92 10.79
C MET A 200 2.39 2.79 10.83
N GLU A 201 2.78 1.61 11.32
CA GLU A 201 1.88 0.46 11.50
C GLU A 201 0.68 0.81 12.38
N GLY A 202 0.89 1.57 13.45
CA GLY A 202 -0.19 2.03 14.33
C GLY A 202 -1.17 2.99 13.65
N ILE A 203 -0.74 3.78 12.66
CA ILE A 203 -1.63 4.59 11.82
C ILE A 203 -2.40 3.70 10.85
N LEU A 204 -1.73 2.73 10.22
CA LEU A 204 -2.39 1.79 9.30
C LEU A 204 -3.49 0.98 10.02
N HIS A 205 -3.23 0.51 11.24
CA HIS A 205 -4.25 -0.13 12.07
C HIS A 205 -5.41 0.82 12.38
N ALA A 206 -5.11 2.08 12.75
CA ALA A 206 -6.13 3.07 13.02
C ALA A 206 -7.03 3.35 11.80
N HIS A 207 -6.46 3.36 10.60
CA HIS A 207 -7.22 3.56 9.36
C HIS A 207 -8.10 2.37 8.97
N ASN A 208 -7.71 1.15 9.37
CA ASN A 208 -8.39 -0.09 8.99
C ASN A 208 -9.50 -0.51 9.96
N PHE A 209 -9.55 0.09 11.17
CA PHE A 209 -10.51 -0.26 12.20
C PHE A 209 -11.32 0.94 12.69
N LEU A 210 -12.50 0.64 13.25
CA LEU A 210 -13.31 1.57 14.02
C LEU A 210 -13.49 1.02 15.44
N MET A 211 -13.71 1.91 16.38
CA MET A 211 -14.18 1.54 17.72
C MET A 211 -15.71 1.59 17.73
N LEU A 212 -16.35 0.46 17.96
CA LEU A 212 -17.79 0.38 18.21
C LEU A 212 -18.05 0.38 19.72
N ASP A 213 -19.00 1.22 20.11
CA ASP A 213 -19.62 1.23 21.45
C ASP A 213 -21.10 0.95 21.26
N TYR A 214 -21.67 0.07 22.08
CA TYR A 214 -23.11 -0.21 22.07
C TYR A 214 -23.58 -0.77 23.40
N ASN A 215 -24.89 -0.69 23.66
CA ASN A 215 -25.52 -1.23 24.83
C ASN A 215 -26.37 -2.45 24.45
N VAL A 216 -26.33 -3.47 25.28
CA VAL A 216 -27.12 -4.70 25.06
C VAL A 216 -27.58 -5.27 26.39
N GLU A 217 -28.74 -5.95 26.38
CA GLU A 217 -29.21 -6.68 27.57
C GLU A 217 -28.24 -7.83 27.90
N HIS A 218 -28.01 -8.04 29.21
CA HIS A 218 -27.03 -9.02 29.68
C HIS A 218 -27.25 -10.43 29.11
N HIS A 219 -28.50 -10.85 28.90
CA HIS A 219 -28.82 -12.17 28.35
C HIS A 219 -28.44 -12.35 26.87
N LEU A 220 -28.24 -11.25 26.13
CA LEU A 220 -27.82 -11.25 24.73
C LEU A 220 -26.29 -11.03 24.56
N LEU A 221 -25.56 -10.82 25.67
CA LEU A 221 -24.14 -10.46 25.63
C LEU A 221 -23.29 -11.46 24.83
N GLU A 222 -23.49 -12.77 25.00
CA GLU A 222 -22.67 -13.77 24.31
C GLU A 222 -22.93 -13.74 22.78
N GLN A 223 -24.17 -13.48 22.35
CA GLN A 223 -24.49 -13.31 20.93
C GLN A 223 -23.86 -12.01 20.38
N ALA A 224 -23.90 -10.93 21.13
CA ALA A 224 -23.27 -9.66 20.78
C ALA A 224 -21.74 -9.80 20.65
N LYS A 225 -21.07 -10.48 21.59
CA LYS A 225 -19.63 -10.78 21.53
C LYS A 225 -19.24 -11.62 20.31
N ALA A 226 -20.12 -12.54 19.88
CA ALA A 226 -19.89 -13.30 18.65
C ALA A 226 -19.96 -12.43 17.38
N ILE A 227 -20.71 -11.32 17.41
CA ILE A 227 -20.78 -10.34 16.32
C ILE A 227 -19.54 -9.43 16.34
N THR A 228 -19.08 -9.04 17.52
CA THR A 228 -17.95 -8.11 17.74
C THR A 228 -16.89 -8.75 18.64
N PRO A 229 -16.14 -9.74 18.14
CA PRO A 229 -15.11 -10.41 18.95
C PRO A 229 -13.94 -9.49 19.33
N GLY A 230 -13.80 -8.35 18.64
CA GLY A 230 -12.66 -7.47 18.82
C GLY A 230 -11.35 -8.11 18.35
N ILE A 231 -10.22 -7.46 18.60
CA ILE A 231 -8.88 -7.99 18.30
C ILE A 231 -8.39 -8.91 19.43
N SER A 232 -8.54 -8.48 20.68
CA SER A 232 -8.15 -9.22 21.89
C SER A 232 -9.32 -9.51 22.82
N GLY A 233 -10.54 -9.34 22.32
CA GLY A 233 -11.79 -9.43 23.07
C GLY A 233 -12.46 -8.07 23.28
N PRO A 234 -13.80 -8.03 23.37
CA PRO A 234 -14.52 -6.82 23.69
C PRO A 234 -14.37 -6.44 25.16
N THR A 235 -14.38 -5.14 25.45
CA THR A 235 -14.54 -4.63 26.82
C THR A 235 -16.03 -4.61 27.16
N VAL A 236 -16.41 -5.14 28.32
CA VAL A 236 -17.79 -5.16 28.82
C VAL A 236 -17.84 -4.40 30.15
N SER A 237 -18.80 -3.49 30.29
CA SER A 237 -18.98 -2.68 31.49
C SER A 237 -20.47 -2.65 31.88
N PRO A 238 -20.83 -2.76 33.17
CA PRO A 238 -22.21 -2.62 33.60
C PRO A 238 -22.72 -1.20 33.34
N LEU A 239 -23.99 -1.08 32.96
CA LEU A 239 -24.68 0.20 32.92
C LEU A 239 -25.37 0.53 34.26
N ALA A 240 -25.75 1.79 34.45
CA ALA A 240 -26.60 2.20 35.57
C ALA A 240 -28.03 1.61 35.44
N LEU A 241 -28.43 1.14 34.28
CA LEU A 241 -29.67 0.44 34.03
C LEU A 241 -29.47 -1.05 34.35
N ASP A 242 -30.29 -1.60 35.19
CA ASP A 242 -30.24 -3.01 35.58
C ASP A 242 -30.40 -3.94 34.35
N ASN A 243 -29.64 -5.03 34.36
CA ASN A 243 -29.61 -6.03 33.31
C ASN A 243 -29.07 -5.56 31.94
N TRP A 244 -28.47 -4.38 31.84
CA TRP A 244 -27.84 -3.86 30.64
C TRP A 244 -26.33 -3.73 30.82
N VAL A 245 -25.59 -3.95 29.73
CA VAL A 245 -24.14 -3.78 29.66
C VAL A 245 -23.77 -2.93 28.46
N ALA A 246 -22.73 -2.13 28.61
CA ALA A 246 -22.04 -1.46 27.52
C ALA A 246 -20.92 -2.37 27.01
N VAL A 247 -20.81 -2.49 25.69
CA VAL A 247 -19.77 -3.27 25.02
C VAL A 247 -18.97 -2.34 24.13
N ARG A 248 -17.66 -2.44 24.21
CA ARG A 248 -16.70 -1.73 23.34
C ARG A 248 -15.82 -2.73 22.62
N ALA A 249 -15.73 -2.65 21.28
CA ALA A 249 -14.91 -3.53 20.49
C ALA A 249 -14.33 -2.82 19.24
N MET A 250 -13.11 -3.18 18.86
CA MET A 250 -12.57 -2.81 17.57
C MET A 250 -13.15 -3.70 16.48
N VAL A 251 -13.60 -3.09 15.37
CA VAL A 251 -14.16 -3.80 14.21
C VAL A 251 -13.51 -3.32 12.91
N PRO A 252 -13.36 -4.19 11.89
CA PRO A 252 -12.86 -3.78 10.60
C PRO A 252 -13.75 -2.69 9.97
N LYS A 253 -13.15 -1.59 9.53
CA LYS A 253 -13.87 -0.43 8.97
C LYS A 253 -14.79 -0.80 7.79
N PRO A 254 -14.39 -1.66 6.83
CA PRO A 254 -15.27 -2.06 5.72
C PRO A 254 -16.51 -2.85 6.16
N GLU A 255 -16.46 -3.53 7.30
CA GLU A 255 -17.54 -4.37 7.82
C GLU A 255 -18.44 -3.63 8.84
N ALA A 256 -18.06 -2.44 9.28
CA ALA A 256 -18.68 -1.75 10.40
C ALA A 256 -20.20 -1.57 10.22
N ASN A 257 -20.68 -1.15 9.06
CA ASN A 257 -22.13 -0.99 8.81
C ASN A 257 -22.86 -2.32 8.92
N ALA A 258 -22.36 -3.39 8.31
CA ALA A 258 -22.99 -4.72 8.39
C ALA A 258 -22.99 -5.27 9.83
N ILE A 259 -21.94 -4.98 10.61
CA ILE A 259 -21.86 -5.32 12.03
C ILE A 259 -22.91 -4.53 12.83
N MET A 260 -23.03 -3.21 12.59
CA MET A 260 -24.03 -2.36 13.25
C MET A 260 -25.45 -2.84 12.95
N ASP A 261 -25.76 -3.21 11.71
CA ASP A 261 -27.06 -3.77 11.33
C ASP A 261 -27.36 -5.08 12.07
N ARG A 262 -26.38 -5.98 12.19
CA ARG A 262 -26.52 -7.23 12.95
C ARG A 262 -26.76 -6.98 14.43
N LEU A 263 -26.07 -6.01 15.02
CA LEU A 263 -26.28 -5.60 16.41
C LEU A 263 -27.67 -5.00 16.61
N ALA A 264 -28.14 -4.17 15.69
CA ALA A 264 -29.49 -3.60 15.75
C ALA A 264 -30.57 -4.71 15.66
N HIS A 265 -30.40 -5.73 14.82
CA HIS A 265 -31.28 -6.90 14.77
C HIS A 265 -31.26 -7.73 16.08
N LEU A 266 -30.14 -7.70 16.80
CA LEU A 266 -30.01 -8.31 18.13
C LEU A 266 -30.63 -7.44 19.24
N ALA A 267 -31.32 -6.34 18.89
CA ALA A 267 -31.86 -5.35 19.82
C ALA A 267 -30.81 -4.57 20.64
N ALA A 268 -29.56 -4.50 20.18
CA ALA A 268 -28.58 -3.59 20.75
C ALA A 268 -29.00 -2.12 20.53
N GLN A 269 -28.69 -1.26 21.48
CA GLN A 269 -29.05 0.16 21.48
C GLN A 269 -27.82 1.06 21.57
N ALA A 270 -27.98 2.33 21.23
CA ALA A 270 -26.93 3.34 21.29
C ALA A 270 -25.64 2.87 20.56
N ILE A 271 -25.78 2.30 19.36
CA ILE A 271 -24.66 1.79 18.57
C ILE A 271 -23.92 2.97 17.96
N LEU A 272 -22.67 3.18 18.38
CA LEU A 272 -21.82 4.29 17.97
C LEU A 272 -20.53 3.76 17.34
N ALA A 273 -20.13 4.36 16.22
CA ALA A 273 -18.85 4.08 15.58
C ALA A 273 -17.93 5.32 15.70
N THR A 274 -16.74 5.14 16.21
CA THR A 274 -15.75 6.22 16.41
C THR A 274 -14.48 5.89 15.65
N GLU A 275 -13.91 6.88 14.94
CA GLU A 275 -12.62 6.72 14.27
C GLU A 275 -11.49 6.63 15.30
N ILE A 276 -10.57 5.70 15.06
CA ILE A 276 -9.35 5.56 15.86
C ILE A 276 -8.29 6.43 15.20
N ARG A 277 -7.72 7.34 15.97
CA ARG A 277 -6.70 8.24 15.43
C ARG A 277 -5.32 7.58 15.40
N ILE A 278 -4.96 6.83 16.42
CA ILE A 278 -3.68 6.13 16.58
C ILE A 278 -3.94 4.84 17.33
N ALA A 279 -3.35 3.73 16.88
CA ALA A 279 -3.38 2.45 17.59
C ALA A 279 -1.96 1.91 17.83
N ARG A 280 -1.81 1.08 18.83
CA ARG A 280 -0.68 0.17 19.06
C ARG A 280 -1.27 -1.17 19.44
N LEU A 281 -1.10 -2.13 18.55
CA LEU A 281 -1.67 -3.47 18.69
C LEU A 281 -0.58 -4.50 18.97
#